data_b611a34e280ec9e53f60bf25bbf5aa85
#
_entry.id   b611a34e280ec9e53f60bf25bbf5aa85
#
_cell.length_a   1.000
_cell.length_b   1.000
_cell.length_c   1.000
_cell.angle_alpha   90.00
_cell.angle_beta   90.00
_cell.angle_gamma   90.00
#
_symmetry.space_group_name_H-M   'P 1'
#
loop_
_entity.id
_entity.type
_entity.pdbx_description
1 polymer ?
#
loop_
_entity_poly.entity_id
_entity_poly.type
_entity_poly.pdbx_seq_one_letter_code
_entity_poly.pdbx_strand_id
1 'polypeptide(L)'
;IEVVNDNGEEKMIVSPRTSFQIFTEDIKGSSTRWNSRNILALQAIRDLILEALHKDYNTIKRLNDELKKVNEELDSFSYTISHDLGTPLTVMKLNAQMLLKTLIDESEKSRNKINSIIEEIDNMAEMMHDVLQLSRAKHSEIQLERLETLQTIEKISENAKITFGTSKSEVIIKACPEVLADKTMLHQVFLNIINNAIKYSSQQENPVVEIEGKEQGEMVIYRISDNGIGIPEENKHKMFKIFNRMDNAKKFKGNGVGLSIVHRIMKRIGGNVDYESSPNGTSFILTFKKP
;
A
#
# COMPACT_ATOMS: atom_id res chain seq x y z
N ILE A 1 17.26 37.02 9.01
CA ILE A 1 17.82 36.50 10.27
C ILE A 1 17.31 37.40 11.38
N GLU A 2 16.44 36.91 12.22
CA GLU A 2 16.03 37.60 13.44
C GLU A 2 16.82 37.08 14.62
N VAL A 3 17.41 37.92 15.41
CA VAL A 3 18.07 37.55 16.67
C VAL A 3 17.02 37.67 17.77
N VAL A 4 16.61 36.55 18.30
CA VAL A 4 15.68 36.49 19.43
C VAL A 4 16.48 36.22 20.70
N ASN A 5 16.36 37.05 21.68
CA ASN A 5 16.98 36.90 22.99
C ASN A 5 16.05 36.07 23.88
N ASP A 6 16.36 34.80 24.05
CA ASP A 6 15.63 33.90 24.93
C ASP A 6 16.56 33.41 26.03
N ASN A 7 16.29 33.84 27.27
CA ASN A 7 17.05 33.47 28.48
C ASN A 7 18.56 33.73 28.50
N GLY A 8 19.03 34.81 27.80
CA GLY A 8 20.44 35.20 27.83
C GLY A 8 21.33 34.49 26.80
N GLU A 9 20.77 33.66 25.94
CA GLU A 9 21.45 33.13 24.75
C GLU A 9 20.84 33.72 23.47
N GLU A 10 21.70 34.25 22.61
CA GLU A 10 21.30 34.76 21.29
C GLU A 10 21.13 33.60 20.32
N LYS A 11 19.87 33.30 19.94
CA LYS A 11 19.58 32.32 18.88
C LYS A 11 19.26 33.05 17.58
N MET A 12 19.99 32.66 16.55
CA MET A 12 19.82 33.15 15.19
C MET A 12 18.75 32.33 14.46
N ILE A 13 17.58 32.92 14.18
CA ILE A 13 16.50 32.25 13.44
C ILE A 13 16.47 32.80 12.01
N VAL A 14 16.64 31.92 11.03
CA VAL A 14 16.54 32.26 9.61
C VAL A 14 15.08 32.13 9.17
N SER A 15 14.40 33.25 8.98
CA SER A 15 13.05 33.28 8.40
C SER A 15 13.14 33.34 6.87
N PRO A 16 12.49 32.43 6.12
CA PRO A 16 12.53 32.43 4.65
C PRO A 16 11.92 33.68 4.01
N ARG A 17 11.09 34.45 4.76
CA ARG A 17 10.37 35.60 4.24
C ARG A 17 11.13 36.93 4.41
N THR A 18 12.16 36.97 5.23
CA THR A 18 12.93 38.18 5.53
C THR A 18 14.39 38.12 5.11
N SER A 19 14.83 37.04 4.51
CA SER A 19 16.25 36.79 4.17
C SER A 19 16.87 37.77 3.17
N PHE A 20 16.09 38.70 2.58
CA PHE A 20 16.56 39.71 1.65
C PHE A 20 16.19 41.16 2.05
N GLN A 21 15.65 41.39 3.22
CA GLN A 21 15.57 42.74 3.75
C GLN A 21 16.98 43.22 4.16
N ILE A 22 17.22 44.51 3.92
CA ILE A 22 18.53 45.12 4.17
C ILE A 22 19.01 44.84 5.59
N PHE A 23 20.08 44.02 5.69
CA PHE A 23 20.73 43.75 6.94
C PHE A 23 21.63 44.94 7.28
N THR A 24 21.24 45.74 8.25
CA THR A 24 22.08 46.78 8.82
C THR A 24 22.47 46.37 10.23
N GLU A 25 23.56 45.69 10.35
CA GLU A 25 24.22 45.48 11.63
C GLU A 25 25.41 46.43 11.73
N ASP A 26 25.41 47.29 12.74
CA ASP A 26 26.55 48.20 13.01
C ASP A 26 27.66 47.40 13.68
N ILE A 27 28.49 46.71 12.88
CA ILE A 27 29.70 46.03 13.37
C ILE A 27 30.75 47.11 13.58
N LYS A 28 30.89 47.56 14.83
CA LYS A 28 31.96 48.49 15.22
C LYS A 28 33.33 47.82 15.02
N GLY A 29 34.04 48.23 13.98
CA GLY A 29 35.51 48.11 13.91
C GLY A 29 36.11 47.26 12.79
N SER A 30 35.38 46.66 11.87
CA SER A 30 36.02 45.76 10.88
C SER A 30 35.30 45.55 9.53
N SER A 31 34.31 46.34 9.17
CA SER A 31 33.70 46.20 7.82
C SER A 31 33.87 47.48 6.99
N THR A 32 34.35 47.32 5.76
CA THR A 32 34.28 48.36 4.74
C THR A 32 32.80 48.55 4.29
N ARG A 33 32.32 49.77 4.22
CA ARG A 33 30.99 50.06 3.65
C ARG A 33 30.82 49.39 2.30
N TRP A 34 29.72 48.71 2.11
CA TRP A 34 29.34 48.17 0.82
C TRP A 34 29.23 49.31 -0.21
N ASN A 35 30.01 49.19 -1.27
CA ASN A 35 29.95 50.18 -2.35
C ASN A 35 28.80 49.78 -3.33
N SER A 36 28.37 50.71 -4.15
CA SER A 36 27.29 50.51 -5.11
C SER A 36 27.52 49.31 -6.03
N ARG A 37 28.78 48.94 -6.32
CA ARG A 37 29.16 47.78 -7.13
C ARG A 37 28.82 46.46 -6.41
N ASN A 38 29.07 46.37 -5.10
CA ASN A 38 28.77 45.18 -4.31
C ASN A 38 27.25 44.94 -4.18
N ILE A 39 26.49 46.06 -4.02
CA ILE A 39 25.02 46.03 -3.96
C ILE A 39 24.44 45.55 -5.28
N LEU A 40 24.91 46.08 -6.41
CA LEU A 40 24.49 45.63 -7.75
C LEU A 40 24.84 44.16 -8.02
N ALA A 41 26.01 43.69 -7.60
CA ALA A 41 26.43 42.30 -7.74
C ALA A 41 25.51 41.37 -6.94
N LEU A 42 25.17 41.72 -5.70
CA LEU A 42 24.24 40.94 -4.87
C LEU A 42 22.82 40.93 -5.44
N GLN A 43 22.36 42.04 -5.96
CA GLN A 43 21.06 42.09 -6.65
C GLN A 43 21.04 41.16 -7.88
N ALA A 44 22.09 41.20 -8.70
CA ALA A 44 22.22 40.32 -9.85
C ALA A 44 22.27 38.85 -9.46
N ILE A 45 23.02 38.49 -8.40
CA ILE A 45 23.07 37.12 -7.86
C ILE A 45 21.67 36.69 -7.35
N ARG A 46 20.99 37.54 -6.58
CA ARG A 46 19.63 37.26 -6.11
C ARG A 46 18.69 36.98 -7.28
N ASP A 47 18.73 37.84 -8.31
CA ASP A 47 17.83 37.71 -9.47
C ASP A 47 18.10 36.43 -10.26
N LEU A 48 19.38 36.04 -10.42
CA LEU A 48 19.77 34.74 -11.01
C LEU A 48 19.30 33.55 -10.19
N ILE A 49 19.40 33.63 -8.87
CA ILE A 49 18.93 32.54 -7.97
C ILE A 49 17.40 32.40 -8.05
N LEU A 50 16.69 33.54 -8.03
CA LEU A 50 15.22 33.56 -8.14
C LEU A 50 14.77 33.01 -9.50
N GLU A 51 15.43 33.36 -10.58
CA GLU A 51 15.13 32.85 -11.92
C GLU A 51 15.38 31.34 -12.00
N ALA A 52 16.51 30.84 -11.47
CA ALA A 52 16.82 29.42 -11.41
C ALA A 52 15.78 28.64 -10.60
N LEU A 53 15.44 29.11 -9.39
CA LEU A 53 14.41 28.51 -8.55
C LEU A 53 13.04 28.49 -9.22
N HIS A 54 12.67 29.57 -9.92
CA HIS A 54 11.41 29.65 -10.64
C HIS A 54 11.35 28.67 -11.82
N LYS A 55 12.46 28.52 -12.54
CA LYS A 55 12.60 27.55 -13.62
C LYS A 55 12.50 26.12 -13.11
N ASP A 56 13.18 25.80 -12.02
CA ASP A 56 13.12 24.47 -11.39
C ASP A 56 11.72 24.15 -10.87
N TYR A 57 11.08 25.12 -10.19
CA TYR A 57 9.69 24.99 -9.73
C TYR A 57 8.73 24.67 -10.89
N ASN A 58 8.82 25.44 -11.98
CA ASN A 58 7.95 25.23 -13.15
C ASN A 58 8.23 23.87 -13.82
N THR A 59 9.49 23.45 -13.86
CA THR A 59 9.87 22.13 -14.38
C THR A 59 9.30 20.99 -13.53
N ILE A 60 9.46 21.08 -12.21
CA ILE A 60 8.91 20.09 -11.27
C ILE A 60 7.38 20.06 -11.37
N LYS A 61 6.72 21.21 -11.43
CA LYS A 61 5.27 21.29 -11.59
C LYS A 61 4.81 20.59 -12.88
N ARG A 62 5.45 20.93 -14.02
CA ARG A 62 5.13 20.30 -15.31
C ARG A 62 5.31 18.77 -15.28
N LEU A 63 6.45 18.29 -14.74
CA LEU A 63 6.72 16.86 -14.63
C LEU A 63 5.70 16.16 -13.72
N ASN A 64 5.27 16.81 -12.66
CA ASN A 64 4.25 16.26 -11.77
C ASN A 64 2.88 16.18 -12.45
N ASP A 65 2.51 17.20 -13.23
CA ASP A 65 1.27 17.20 -14.02
C ASP A 65 1.30 16.11 -15.13
N GLU A 66 2.44 15.94 -15.82
CA GLU A 66 2.64 14.85 -16.78
C GLU A 66 2.55 13.47 -16.12
N LEU A 67 3.22 13.28 -14.97
CA LEU A 67 3.14 12.04 -14.19
C LEU A 67 1.71 11.74 -13.75
N LYS A 68 0.98 12.75 -13.32
CA LYS A 68 -0.44 12.60 -12.95
C LYS A 68 -1.27 12.14 -14.14
N LYS A 69 -1.09 12.76 -15.29
CA LYS A 69 -1.80 12.43 -16.52
C LYS A 69 -1.52 11.00 -17.00
N VAL A 70 -0.26 10.61 -17.09
CA VAL A 70 0.14 9.22 -17.48
C VAL A 70 -0.42 8.21 -16.48
N ASN A 71 -0.46 8.54 -15.21
CA ASN A 71 -1.00 7.69 -14.18
C ASN A 71 -2.54 7.53 -14.30
N GLU A 72 -3.27 8.61 -14.64
CA GLU A 72 -4.71 8.58 -14.92
C GLU A 72 -5.03 7.75 -16.18
N GLU A 73 -4.22 7.91 -17.24
CA GLU A 73 -4.34 7.11 -18.46
C GLU A 73 -4.10 5.61 -18.17
N LEU A 74 -3.10 5.26 -17.37
CA LEU A 74 -2.81 3.87 -16.99
C LEU A 74 -3.96 3.26 -16.17
N ASP A 75 -4.58 4.02 -15.29
CA ASP A 75 -5.71 3.58 -14.48
C ASP A 75 -6.96 3.36 -15.36
N SER A 76 -7.25 4.27 -16.29
CA SER A 76 -8.34 4.13 -17.26
C SER A 76 -8.13 2.91 -18.16
N PHE A 77 -6.90 2.70 -18.63
CA PHE A 77 -6.51 1.54 -19.44
C PHE A 77 -6.69 0.23 -18.67
N SER A 78 -6.25 0.18 -17.41
CA SER A 78 -6.43 -0.98 -16.54
C SER A 78 -7.91 -1.33 -16.33
N TYR A 79 -8.76 -0.32 -16.14
CA TYR A 79 -10.22 -0.50 -16.01
C TYR A 79 -10.82 -1.08 -17.29
N THR A 80 -10.51 -0.49 -18.45
CA THR A 80 -11.05 -0.90 -19.75
C THR A 80 -10.63 -2.33 -20.07
N ILE A 81 -9.33 -2.66 -19.93
CA ILE A 81 -8.85 -4.03 -20.18
C ILE A 81 -9.54 -5.04 -19.29
N SER A 82 -9.68 -4.75 -18.00
CA SER A 82 -10.31 -5.70 -17.09
C SER A 82 -11.78 -5.93 -17.40
N HIS A 83 -12.51 -4.88 -17.82
CA HIS A 83 -13.90 -5.01 -18.29
C HIS A 83 -13.97 -5.81 -19.59
N ASP A 84 -13.13 -5.49 -20.57
CA ASP A 84 -13.17 -6.09 -21.90
C ASP A 84 -12.66 -7.53 -21.94
N LEU A 85 -11.79 -7.93 -21.00
CA LEU A 85 -11.37 -9.31 -20.82
C LEU A 85 -12.33 -10.12 -19.96
N GLY A 86 -13.06 -9.51 -19.02
CA GLY A 86 -14.01 -10.21 -18.15
C GLY A 86 -15.14 -10.92 -18.91
N THR A 87 -15.64 -10.28 -19.95
CA THR A 87 -16.73 -10.83 -20.78
C THR A 87 -16.30 -12.10 -21.55
N PRO A 88 -15.20 -12.13 -22.34
CA PRO A 88 -14.77 -13.34 -23.04
C PRO A 88 -14.34 -14.46 -22.09
N LEU A 89 -13.74 -14.15 -20.94
CA LEU A 89 -13.42 -15.16 -19.94
C LEU A 89 -14.67 -15.83 -19.38
N THR A 90 -15.72 -15.05 -19.10
CA THR A 90 -17.02 -15.60 -18.68
C THR A 90 -17.63 -16.52 -19.74
N VAL A 91 -17.54 -16.14 -21.02
CA VAL A 91 -18.04 -16.96 -22.13
C VAL A 91 -17.21 -18.25 -22.27
N MET A 92 -15.88 -18.18 -22.17
CA MET A 92 -15.02 -19.36 -22.19
C MET A 92 -15.32 -20.32 -21.03
N LYS A 93 -15.53 -19.80 -19.83
CA LYS A 93 -15.93 -20.58 -18.66
C LYS A 93 -17.26 -21.32 -18.87
N LEU A 94 -18.28 -20.60 -19.36
CA LEU A 94 -19.58 -21.20 -19.65
C LEU A 94 -19.49 -22.30 -20.72
N ASN A 95 -18.70 -22.08 -21.77
CA ASN A 95 -18.49 -23.10 -22.81
C ASN A 95 -17.76 -24.32 -22.25
N ALA A 96 -16.74 -24.14 -21.44
CA ALA A 96 -16.03 -25.26 -20.80
C ALA A 96 -16.95 -26.04 -19.83
N GLN A 97 -17.80 -25.34 -19.07
CA GLN A 97 -18.80 -25.97 -18.20
C GLN A 97 -19.89 -26.72 -19.00
N MET A 98 -20.32 -26.18 -20.14
CA MET A 98 -21.26 -26.89 -21.04
C MET A 98 -20.64 -28.16 -21.61
N LEU A 99 -19.39 -28.09 -22.10
CA LEU A 99 -18.68 -29.27 -22.57
C LEU A 99 -18.57 -30.33 -21.48
N LEU A 100 -18.24 -29.93 -20.25
CA LEU A 100 -18.15 -30.86 -19.12
C LEU A 100 -19.49 -31.58 -18.82
N LYS A 101 -20.62 -30.89 -19.02
CA LYS A 101 -21.99 -31.47 -18.83
C LYS A 101 -22.40 -32.38 -19.98
N THR A 102 -21.96 -32.10 -21.20
CA THR A 102 -22.34 -32.88 -22.40
C THR A 102 -21.49 -34.13 -22.62
N LEU A 103 -20.30 -34.17 -21.99
CA LEU A 103 -19.41 -35.34 -22.05
C LEU A 103 -19.92 -36.45 -21.10
N ILE A 104 -20.87 -37.25 -21.59
CA ILE A 104 -21.50 -38.35 -20.80
C ILE A 104 -20.60 -39.58 -20.71
N ASP A 105 -19.67 -39.79 -21.66
CA ASP A 105 -18.92 -41.06 -21.81
C ASP A 105 -17.43 -40.90 -22.17
N GLU A 106 -16.80 -39.75 -21.94
CA GLU A 106 -15.39 -39.56 -22.27
C GLU A 106 -14.44 -39.78 -21.08
N SER A 107 -13.20 -40.11 -21.41
CA SER A 107 -12.15 -40.48 -20.47
C SER A 107 -11.97 -39.39 -19.38
N GLU A 108 -11.69 -39.85 -18.15
CA GLU A 108 -11.31 -39.04 -16.97
C GLU A 108 -10.26 -37.97 -17.33
N LYS A 109 -9.42 -38.27 -18.31
CA LYS A 109 -8.39 -37.34 -18.83
C LYS A 109 -8.97 -36.08 -19.54
N SER A 110 -10.09 -36.23 -20.26
CA SER A 110 -10.77 -35.09 -20.92
C SER A 110 -11.47 -34.19 -19.89
N ARG A 111 -12.10 -34.77 -18.89
CA ARG A 111 -12.70 -34.05 -17.76
C ARG A 111 -11.67 -33.26 -16.98
N ASN A 112 -10.53 -33.87 -16.67
CA ASN A 112 -9.43 -33.22 -15.95
C ASN A 112 -8.86 -32.03 -16.74
N LYS A 113 -8.73 -32.14 -18.07
CA LYS A 113 -8.30 -31.01 -18.91
C LYS A 113 -9.31 -29.85 -18.90
N ILE A 114 -10.61 -30.14 -18.98
CA ILE A 114 -11.65 -29.10 -18.94
C ILE A 114 -11.67 -28.41 -17.59
N ASN A 115 -11.56 -29.17 -16.50
CA ASN A 115 -11.45 -28.59 -15.15
C ASN A 115 -10.23 -27.69 -15.03
N SER A 116 -9.08 -28.07 -15.57
CA SER A 116 -7.87 -27.21 -15.59
C SER A 116 -8.11 -25.91 -16.38
N ILE A 117 -8.85 -25.96 -17.50
CA ILE A 117 -9.22 -24.77 -18.27
C ILE A 117 -10.13 -23.85 -17.45
N ILE A 118 -11.12 -24.41 -16.75
CA ILE A 118 -12.02 -23.61 -15.89
C ILE A 118 -11.22 -22.95 -14.76
N GLU A 119 -10.31 -23.68 -14.11
CA GLU A 119 -9.44 -23.12 -13.07
C GLU A 119 -8.56 -21.99 -13.60
N GLU A 120 -8.02 -22.10 -14.79
CA GLU A 120 -7.17 -21.06 -15.37
C GLU A 120 -8.00 -19.80 -15.73
N ILE A 121 -9.22 -19.98 -16.23
CA ILE A 121 -10.15 -18.87 -16.48
C ILE A 121 -10.49 -18.15 -15.16
N ASP A 122 -10.75 -18.89 -14.10
CA ASP A 122 -11.03 -18.30 -12.77
C ASP A 122 -9.83 -17.54 -12.22
N ASN A 123 -8.62 -18.08 -12.38
CA ASN A 123 -7.38 -17.39 -12.00
C ASN A 123 -7.18 -16.08 -12.78
N MET A 124 -7.49 -16.06 -14.09
CA MET A 124 -7.42 -14.85 -14.90
C MET A 124 -8.46 -13.82 -14.46
N ALA A 125 -9.70 -14.23 -14.18
CA ALA A 125 -10.75 -13.33 -13.69
C ALA A 125 -10.39 -12.71 -12.33
N GLU A 126 -9.82 -13.50 -11.41
CA GLU A 126 -9.32 -13.01 -10.13
C GLU A 126 -8.18 -12.00 -10.31
N MET A 127 -7.22 -12.30 -11.20
CA MET A 127 -6.09 -11.41 -11.51
C MET A 127 -6.55 -10.06 -12.06
N MET A 128 -7.55 -10.05 -12.94
CA MET A 128 -8.16 -8.83 -13.46
C MET A 128 -8.89 -8.04 -12.38
N HIS A 129 -9.62 -8.72 -11.51
CA HIS A 129 -10.27 -8.08 -10.37
C HIS A 129 -9.25 -7.39 -9.46
N ASP A 130 -8.13 -8.05 -9.17
CA ASP A 130 -7.04 -7.50 -8.37
C ASP A 130 -6.43 -6.24 -9.01
N VAL A 131 -6.21 -6.25 -10.33
CA VAL A 131 -5.73 -5.07 -11.08
C VAL A 131 -6.72 -3.92 -11.01
N LEU A 132 -8.03 -4.20 -11.14
CA LEU A 132 -9.08 -3.19 -10.97
C LEU A 132 -9.11 -2.60 -9.56
N GLN A 133 -8.94 -3.41 -8.54
CA GLN A 133 -8.85 -2.95 -7.15
C GLN A 133 -7.67 -2.00 -6.95
N LEU A 134 -6.52 -2.32 -7.53
CA LEU A 134 -5.35 -1.44 -7.52
C LEU A 134 -5.63 -0.09 -8.20
N SER A 135 -6.36 -0.08 -9.31
CA SER A 135 -6.74 1.15 -10.02
C SER A 135 -7.76 1.98 -9.22
N ARG A 136 -8.85 1.36 -8.76
CA ARG A 136 -9.91 2.05 -8.00
C ARG A 136 -9.42 2.65 -6.68
N ALA A 137 -8.46 2.01 -6.02
CA ALA A 137 -7.86 2.52 -4.80
C ALA A 137 -7.20 3.91 -4.96
N LYS A 138 -7.09 4.47 -6.17
CA LYS A 138 -6.55 5.81 -6.43
C LYS A 138 -7.59 6.93 -6.49
N HIS A 139 -8.80 6.68 -6.97
CA HIS A 139 -9.73 7.72 -7.42
C HIS A 139 -10.94 7.96 -6.51
N SER A 140 -11.25 7.05 -5.56
CA SER A 140 -12.34 7.29 -4.62
C SER A 140 -11.95 8.39 -3.62
N GLU A 141 -12.84 9.32 -3.31
CA GLU A 141 -12.67 10.21 -2.16
C GLU A 141 -12.57 9.36 -0.90
N ILE A 142 -11.56 9.64 -0.07
CA ILE A 142 -11.35 8.92 1.19
C ILE A 142 -12.29 9.50 2.23
N GLN A 143 -13.16 8.68 2.77
CA GLN A 143 -14.01 9.04 3.89
C GLN A 143 -13.45 8.40 5.16
N LEU A 144 -12.57 9.15 5.86
CA LEU A 144 -12.04 8.69 7.14
C LEU A 144 -13.11 8.82 8.21
N GLU A 145 -13.44 7.69 8.83
CA GLU A 145 -14.39 7.59 9.93
C GLU A 145 -13.85 6.69 11.04
N ARG A 146 -14.41 6.82 12.22
CA ARG A 146 -14.10 5.96 13.37
C ARG A 146 -14.74 4.59 13.13
N LEU A 147 -13.93 3.54 13.12
CA LEU A 147 -14.37 2.20 12.77
C LEU A 147 -14.03 1.18 13.85
N GLU A 148 -15.04 0.43 14.26
CA GLU A 148 -14.88 -0.80 15.05
C GLU A 148 -14.34 -1.92 14.13
N THR A 149 -13.33 -2.63 14.60
CA THR A 149 -12.61 -3.60 13.78
C THR A 149 -12.98 -5.05 14.10
N LEU A 150 -13.41 -5.34 15.33
CA LEU A 150 -13.63 -6.71 15.82
C LEU A 150 -14.56 -7.52 14.92
N GLN A 151 -15.76 -7.04 14.66
CA GLN A 151 -16.74 -7.75 13.83
C GLN A 151 -16.24 -8.00 12.40
N THR A 152 -15.47 -7.05 11.84
CA THR A 152 -14.87 -7.18 10.52
C THR A 152 -13.82 -8.28 10.51
N ILE A 153 -12.95 -8.31 11.52
CA ILE A 153 -11.89 -9.30 11.67
C ILE A 153 -12.48 -10.71 11.87
N GLU A 154 -13.47 -10.86 12.76
CA GLU A 154 -14.16 -12.13 13.00
C GLU A 154 -14.76 -12.70 11.71
N LYS A 155 -15.54 -11.88 10.99
CA LYS A 155 -16.23 -12.28 9.77
C LYS A 155 -15.25 -12.70 8.66
N ILE A 156 -14.17 -11.96 8.50
CA ILE A 156 -13.11 -12.28 7.53
C ILE A 156 -12.44 -13.60 7.93
N SER A 157 -12.12 -13.79 9.20
CA SER A 157 -11.46 -14.98 9.70
C SER A 157 -12.29 -16.25 9.49
N GLU A 158 -13.59 -16.20 9.77
CA GLU A 158 -14.51 -17.32 9.53
C GLU A 158 -14.63 -17.65 8.04
N ASN A 159 -14.83 -16.65 7.19
CA ASN A 159 -14.90 -16.84 5.75
C ASN A 159 -13.59 -17.44 5.17
N ALA A 160 -12.44 -16.98 5.65
CA ALA A 160 -11.15 -17.49 5.23
C ALA A 160 -10.95 -18.96 5.60
N LYS A 161 -11.36 -19.37 6.79
CA LYS A 161 -11.31 -20.80 7.22
C LYS A 161 -12.11 -21.69 6.26
N ILE A 162 -13.30 -21.23 5.86
CA ILE A 162 -14.15 -21.97 4.91
C ILE A 162 -13.49 -22.02 3.53
N THR A 163 -13.02 -20.89 3.04
CA THR A 163 -12.43 -20.73 1.69
C THR A 163 -11.19 -21.61 1.50
N PHE A 164 -10.33 -21.69 2.52
CA PHE A 164 -9.10 -22.47 2.45
C PHE A 164 -9.23 -23.89 2.99
N GLY A 165 -10.45 -24.30 3.40
CA GLY A 165 -10.70 -25.66 3.92
C GLY A 165 -9.95 -25.96 5.22
N THR A 166 -9.64 -24.94 6.01
CA THR A 166 -8.80 -25.04 7.21
C THR A 166 -9.62 -24.89 8.49
N SER A 167 -10.66 -25.71 8.62
CA SER A 167 -11.51 -25.72 9.85
C SER A 167 -10.72 -26.00 11.14
N LYS A 168 -9.51 -26.55 11.04
CA LYS A 168 -8.58 -26.76 12.16
C LYS A 168 -7.76 -25.53 12.53
N SER A 169 -7.77 -24.46 11.71
CA SER A 169 -7.00 -23.24 12.02
C SER A 169 -7.56 -22.55 13.24
N GLU A 170 -6.75 -22.41 14.26
CA GLU A 170 -7.06 -21.59 15.43
C GLU A 170 -6.80 -20.11 15.10
N VAL A 171 -7.81 -19.27 15.25
CA VAL A 171 -7.66 -17.82 15.12
C VAL A 171 -7.92 -17.19 16.48
N ILE A 172 -6.87 -16.61 17.06
CA ILE A 172 -6.89 -15.99 18.39
C ILE A 172 -7.00 -14.48 18.18
N ILE A 173 -8.17 -13.93 18.49
CA ILE A 173 -8.42 -12.49 18.41
C ILE A 173 -8.33 -11.92 19.83
N LYS A 174 -7.38 -11.01 20.03
CA LYS A 174 -7.17 -10.29 21.29
C LYS A 174 -7.85 -8.91 21.24
N ALA A 175 -7.22 -7.90 21.82
CA ALA A 175 -7.75 -6.54 21.78
C ALA A 175 -7.85 -6.00 20.35
N CYS A 176 -8.98 -5.35 20.03
CA CYS A 176 -9.28 -4.78 18.73
C CYS A 176 -9.73 -3.32 18.87
N PRO A 177 -8.82 -2.36 19.16
CA PRO A 177 -9.15 -0.96 19.28
C PRO A 177 -9.66 -0.38 17.97
N GLU A 178 -10.47 0.68 18.07
CA GLU A 178 -10.98 1.40 16.92
C GLU A 178 -9.88 2.13 16.17
N VAL A 179 -10.10 2.34 14.87
CA VAL A 179 -9.15 3.05 13.99
C VAL A 179 -9.84 4.14 13.19
N LEU A 180 -9.09 5.15 12.79
CA LEU A 180 -9.53 6.16 11.83
C LEU A 180 -9.16 5.69 10.43
N ALA A 181 -10.16 5.25 9.64
CA ALA A 181 -9.93 4.72 8.30
C ALA A 181 -11.18 4.87 7.41
N ASP A 182 -11.03 4.57 6.13
CA ASP A 182 -12.16 4.35 5.22
C ASP A 182 -12.63 2.91 5.35
N LYS A 183 -13.93 2.69 5.48
CA LYS A 183 -14.55 1.37 5.74
C LYS A 183 -14.19 0.33 4.70
N THR A 184 -14.27 0.69 3.42
CA THR A 184 -13.97 -0.23 2.30
C THR A 184 -12.49 -0.58 2.27
N MET A 185 -11.63 0.42 2.47
CA MET A 185 -10.19 0.26 2.49
C MET A 185 -9.72 -0.56 3.68
N LEU A 186 -10.28 -0.33 4.86
CA LEU A 186 -9.99 -1.10 6.07
C LEU A 186 -10.34 -2.57 5.88
N HIS A 187 -11.56 -2.84 5.37
CA HIS A 187 -11.99 -4.21 5.07
C HIS A 187 -11.02 -4.91 4.11
N GLN A 188 -10.60 -4.23 3.03
CA GLN A 188 -9.67 -4.77 2.04
C GLN A 188 -8.28 -5.07 2.64
N VAL A 189 -7.78 -4.23 3.55
CA VAL A 189 -6.50 -4.45 4.24
C VAL A 189 -6.58 -5.72 5.10
N PHE A 190 -7.56 -5.80 5.98
CA PHE A 190 -7.72 -6.99 6.84
C PHE A 190 -7.99 -8.25 6.03
N LEU A 191 -8.83 -8.17 4.98
CA LEU A 191 -9.10 -9.30 4.09
C LEU A 191 -7.82 -9.88 3.48
N ASN A 192 -6.96 -9.04 2.94
CA ASN A 192 -5.71 -9.49 2.32
C ASN A 192 -4.73 -10.09 3.34
N ILE A 193 -4.56 -9.45 4.49
CA ILE A 193 -3.59 -9.92 5.50
C ILE A 193 -4.08 -11.19 6.20
N ILE A 194 -5.35 -11.24 6.64
CA ILE A 194 -5.91 -12.41 7.33
C ILE A 194 -6.01 -13.62 6.40
N ASN A 195 -6.44 -13.41 5.15
CA ASN A 195 -6.44 -14.47 4.15
C ASN A 195 -5.03 -15.03 3.93
N ASN A 196 -4.02 -14.19 3.84
CA ASN A 196 -2.63 -14.64 3.72
C ASN A 196 -2.19 -15.42 4.95
N ALA A 197 -2.45 -14.94 6.16
CA ALA A 197 -2.08 -15.61 7.40
C ALA A 197 -2.69 -17.02 7.49
N ILE A 198 -4.00 -17.16 7.24
CA ILE A 198 -4.71 -18.44 7.27
C ILE A 198 -4.24 -19.37 6.13
N LYS A 199 -4.07 -18.82 4.92
CA LYS A 199 -3.62 -19.58 3.75
C LYS A 199 -2.22 -20.16 3.94
N TYR A 200 -1.25 -19.35 4.38
CA TYR A 200 0.15 -19.79 4.48
C TYR A 200 0.44 -20.61 5.72
N SER A 201 -0.41 -20.57 6.75
CA SER A 201 -0.36 -21.48 7.89
C SER A 201 -1.11 -22.81 7.65
N SER A 202 -1.98 -22.90 6.63
CA SER A 202 -2.90 -24.03 6.41
C SER A 202 -2.24 -25.40 6.31
N GLN A 203 -0.96 -25.48 5.96
CA GLN A 203 -0.20 -26.75 5.84
C GLN A 203 0.52 -27.14 7.14
N GLN A 204 0.44 -26.32 8.18
CA GLN A 204 0.99 -26.68 9.48
C GLN A 204 0.13 -27.76 10.16
N GLU A 205 0.72 -28.53 11.04
CA GLU A 205 0.01 -29.53 11.84
C GLU A 205 -1.05 -28.87 12.73
N ASN A 206 -0.69 -27.76 13.37
CA ASN A 206 -1.55 -26.91 14.18
C ASN A 206 -1.48 -25.47 13.64
N PRO A 207 -2.34 -25.11 12.66
CA PRO A 207 -2.32 -23.76 12.10
C PRO A 207 -2.86 -22.76 13.11
N VAL A 208 -2.08 -21.73 13.40
CA VAL A 208 -2.45 -20.66 14.35
C VAL A 208 -2.27 -19.30 13.71
N VAL A 209 -3.28 -18.46 13.86
CA VAL A 209 -3.22 -17.03 13.51
C VAL A 209 -3.61 -16.19 14.72
N GLU A 210 -2.74 -15.30 15.14
CA GLU A 210 -2.99 -14.41 16.26
C GLU A 210 -3.16 -12.97 15.75
N ILE A 211 -4.23 -12.28 16.21
CA ILE A 211 -4.55 -10.89 15.84
C ILE A 211 -4.64 -10.08 17.12
N GLU A 212 -3.81 -9.06 17.24
CA GLU A 212 -3.76 -8.18 18.42
C GLU A 212 -3.63 -6.72 17.98
N GLY A 213 -4.51 -5.84 18.48
CA GLY A 213 -4.42 -4.40 18.32
C GLY A 213 -3.98 -3.73 19.62
N LYS A 214 -3.13 -2.70 19.52
CA LYS A 214 -2.67 -1.88 20.66
C LYS A 214 -2.68 -0.41 20.31
N GLU A 215 -3.14 0.42 21.22
CA GLU A 215 -2.98 1.87 21.14
C GLU A 215 -1.58 2.27 21.58
N GLN A 216 -0.92 3.10 20.78
CA GLN A 216 0.41 3.64 21.06
C GLN A 216 0.47 5.12 20.66
N GLY A 217 0.30 6.01 21.63
CA GLY A 217 0.19 7.45 21.39
C GLY A 217 -1.00 7.79 20.50
N GLU A 218 -0.74 8.50 19.40
CA GLU A 218 -1.72 8.90 18.38
C GLU A 218 -1.99 7.81 17.33
N MET A 219 -1.45 6.61 17.52
CA MET A 219 -1.54 5.52 16.55
C MET A 219 -2.17 4.28 17.19
N VAL A 220 -2.74 3.45 16.33
CA VAL A 220 -3.22 2.11 16.66
C VAL A 220 -2.43 1.12 15.81
N ILE A 221 -1.80 0.15 16.46
CA ILE A 221 -0.96 -0.84 15.81
C ILE A 221 -1.66 -2.20 15.89
N TYR A 222 -1.96 -2.79 14.74
CA TYR A 222 -2.43 -4.16 14.63
C TYR A 222 -1.29 -5.08 14.24
N ARG A 223 -1.09 -6.15 15.02
CA ARG A 223 -0.18 -7.24 14.67
C ARG A 223 -1.00 -8.48 14.32
N ILE A 224 -0.78 -9.01 13.12
CA ILE A 224 -1.39 -10.24 12.62
C ILE A 224 -0.26 -11.23 12.38
N SER A 225 -0.18 -12.26 13.21
CA SER A 225 0.92 -13.25 13.22
C SER A 225 0.40 -14.61 12.83
N ASP A 226 1.11 -15.31 11.96
CA ASP A 226 0.86 -16.69 11.58
C ASP A 226 2.09 -17.57 11.88
N ASN A 227 1.87 -18.86 12.06
CA ASN A 227 2.91 -19.86 12.18
C ASN A 227 3.19 -20.58 10.85
N GLY A 228 2.99 -19.91 9.73
CA GLY A 228 3.09 -20.47 8.38
C GLY A 228 4.52 -20.63 7.86
N ILE A 229 4.64 -20.62 6.53
CA ILE A 229 5.91 -20.88 5.81
C ILE A 229 6.97 -19.80 5.91
N GLY A 230 6.63 -18.64 6.50
CA GLY A 230 7.51 -17.49 6.57
C GLY A 230 7.90 -16.88 5.22
N ILE A 231 8.69 -15.82 5.27
CA ILE A 231 9.18 -15.05 4.11
C ILE A 231 10.71 -15.10 4.13
N PRO A 232 11.36 -15.67 3.09
CA PRO A 232 12.82 -15.70 3.00
C PRO A 232 13.41 -14.28 2.96
N GLU A 233 14.55 -14.07 3.63
CA GLU A 233 15.23 -12.77 3.76
C GLU A 233 15.52 -12.11 2.40
N GLU A 234 15.95 -12.90 1.42
CA GLU A 234 16.25 -12.48 0.05
C GLU A 234 15.05 -11.89 -0.70
N ASN A 235 13.82 -12.20 -0.27
CA ASN A 235 12.59 -11.76 -0.90
C ASN A 235 11.98 -10.50 -0.25
N LYS A 236 12.54 -10.00 0.84
CA LYS A 236 12.02 -8.85 1.59
C LYS A 236 11.77 -7.63 0.70
N HIS A 237 12.73 -7.27 -0.16
CA HIS A 237 12.62 -6.08 -1.03
C HIS A 237 11.60 -6.21 -2.18
N LYS A 238 11.04 -7.41 -2.39
CA LYS A 238 10.09 -7.69 -3.48
C LYS A 238 8.65 -7.89 -3.00
N MET A 239 8.42 -7.96 -1.69
CA MET A 239 7.15 -8.41 -1.12
C MET A 239 5.94 -7.54 -1.49
N PHE A 240 6.13 -6.24 -1.61
CA PHE A 240 5.08 -5.31 -2.01
C PHE A 240 5.04 -5.02 -3.52
N LYS A 241 5.84 -5.72 -4.34
CA LYS A 241 5.80 -5.58 -5.79
C LYS A 241 4.61 -6.37 -6.35
N ILE A 242 3.94 -5.78 -7.34
CA ILE A 242 2.79 -6.38 -8.02
C ILE A 242 3.23 -7.63 -8.78
N PHE A 243 2.41 -8.68 -8.75
CA PHE A 243 2.65 -9.99 -9.39
C PHE A 243 3.91 -10.73 -8.89
N ASN A 244 4.44 -10.33 -7.76
CA ASN A 244 5.58 -11.03 -7.19
C ASN A 244 5.11 -12.12 -6.22
N ARG A 245 5.48 -13.37 -6.54
CA ARG A 245 5.23 -14.56 -5.70
C ARG A 245 6.56 -15.17 -5.29
N MET A 246 6.68 -15.49 -4.03
CA MET A 246 7.87 -16.17 -3.51
C MET A 246 7.91 -17.62 -3.90
N ASP A 247 9.09 -18.20 -4.07
CA ASP A 247 9.24 -19.58 -4.51
C ASP A 247 8.60 -20.58 -3.53
N ASN A 248 8.72 -20.34 -2.23
CA ASN A 248 8.09 -21.16 -1.19
C ASN A 248 6.55 -21.03 -1.16
N ALA A 249 5.98 -19.98 -1.74
CA ALA A 249 4.54 -19.74 -1.81
C ALA A 249 3.88 -20.26 -3.10
N LYS A 250 4.64 -20.84 -4.05
CA LYS A 250 4.10 -21.34 -5.34
C LYS A 250 3.05 -22.44 -5.19
N LYS A 251 3.11 -23.21 -4.11
CA LYS A 251 2.14 -24.28 -3.80
C LYS A 251 0.76 -23.77 -3.39
N PHE A 252 0.67 -22.50 -2.98
CA PHE A 252 -0.59 -21.89 -2.55
C PHE A 252 -1.21 -21.09 -3.70
N LYS A 253 -2.52 -21.12 -3.82
CA LYS A 253 -3.25 -20.34 -4.82
C LYS A 253 -3.12 -18.82 -4.56
N GLY A 254 -3.00 -18.01 -5.61
CA GLY A 254 -3.02 -16.52 -5.51
C GLY A 254 -2.10 -15.82 -6.51
N ASN A 255 -2.40 -14.55 -6.79
CA ASN A 255 -1.85 -13.77 -7.92
C ASN A 255 -0.68 -12.84 -7.55
N GLY A 256 -0.30 -12.74 -6.26
CA GLY A 256 0.81 -11.87 -5.80
C GLY A 256 0.48 -10.37 -5.83
N VAL A 257 -0.80 -10.00 -5.77
CA VAL A 257 -1.25 -8.60 -5.81
C VAL A 257 -1.70 -8.08 -4.44
N GLY A 258 -2.21 -8.96 -3.57
CA GLY A 258 -2.83 -8.58 -2.29
C GLY A 258 -1.97 -7.67 -1.40
N LEU A 259 -0.68 -7.99 -1.21
CA LEU A 259 0.21 -7.17 -0.38
C LEU A 259 0.53 -5.79 -1.00
N SER A 260 0.56 -5.69 -2.31
CA SER A 260 0.72 -4.41 -3.02
C SER A 260 -0.51 -3.52 -2.84
N ILE A 261 -1.72 -4.11 -2.81
CA ILE A 261 -2.97 -3.42 -2.47
C ILE A 261 -2.91 -2.89 -1.04
N VAL A 262 -2.52 -3.73 -0.07
CA VAL A 262 -2.37 -3.33 1.35
C VAL A 262 -1.43 -2.14 1.47
N HIS A 263 -0.24 -2.24 0.91
CA HIS A 263 0.76 -1.16 0.97
C HIS A 263 0.23 0.16 0.38
N ARG A 264 -0.50 0.09 -0.74
CA ARG A 264 -1.10 1.26 -1.38
C ARG A 264 -2.21 1.87 -0.53
N ILE A 265 -3.11 1.04 -0.01
CA ILE A 265 -4.21 1.50 0.86
C ILE A 265 -3.65 2.14 2.13
N MET A 266 -2.73 1.47 2.83
CA MET A 266 -2.15 1.98 4.06
C MET A 266 -1.51 3.36 3.87
N LYS A 267 -0.71 3.55 2.80
CA LYS A 267 -0.17 4.87 2.46
C LYS A 267 -1.26 5.92 2.22
N ARG A 268 -2.35 5.53 1.60
CA ARG A 268 -3.42 6.44 1.23
C ARG A 268 -4.23 6.93 2.41
N ILE A 269 -4.50 6.06 3.40
CA ILE A 269 -5.19 6.44 4.66
C ILE A 269 -4.24 7.08 5.68
N GLY A 270 -2.97 7.30 5.30
CA GLY A 270 -1.95 7.90 6.16
C GLY A 270 -1.43 6.97 7.25
N GLY A 271 -1.57 5.66 7.04
CA GLY A 271 -1.01 4.59 7.85
C GLY A 271 0.29 4.00 7.28
N ASN A 272 0.74 2.90 7.88
CA ASN A 272 1.90 2.14 7.41
C ASN A 272 1.66 0.64 7.52
N VAL A 273 2.34 -0.15 6.70
CA VAL A 273 2.44 -1.60 6.80
C VAL A 273 3.89 -2.02 6.84
N ASP A 274 4.21 -2.83 7.84
CA ASP A 274 5.52 -3.46 8.03
C ASP A 274 5.35 -4.94 8.33
N TYR A 275 6.43 -5.68 8.45
CA TYR A 275 6.37 -7.09 8.79
C TYR A 275 7.68 -7.59 9.43
N GLU A 276 7.53 -8.64 10.20
CA GLU A 276 8.61 -9.45 10.75
C GLU A 276 8.38 -10.89 10.29
N SER A 277 9.40 -11.57 9.84
CA SER A 277 9.25 -12.95 9.38
C SER A 277 10.47 -13.80 9.70
N SER A 278 10.18 -15.05 9.97
CA SER A 278 11.15 -16.11 10.24
C SER A 278 10.73 -17.38 9.49
N PRO A 279 11.55 -18.43 9.45
CA PRO A 279 11.13 -19.71 8.88
C PRO A 279 9.90 -20.35 9.54
N ASN A 280 9.51 -19.88 10.73
CA ASN A 280 8.41 -20.41 11.53
C ASN A 280 7.16 -19.53 11.51
N GLY A 281 7.07 -18.57 10.58
CA GLY A 281 5.88 -17.74 10.42
C GLY A 281 6.17 -16.28 10.10
N THR A 282 5.10 -15.52 9.92
CA THR A 282 5.14 -14.10 9.58
C THR A 282 4.23 -13.31 10.50
N SER A 283 4.63 -12.09 10.84
CA SER A 283 3.83 -11.11 11.56
C SER A 283 3.73 -9.84 10.72
N PHE A 284 2.54 -9.48 10.25
CA PHE A 284 2.28 -8.19 9.64
C PHE A 284 1.92 -7.16 10.69
N ILE A 285 2.46 -5.96 10.54
CA ILE A 285 2.29 -4.84 11.45
C ILE A 285 1.62 -3.70 10.68
N LEU A 286 0.37 -3.41 11.02
CA LEU A 286 -0.44 -2.37 10.40
C LEU A 286 -0.55 -1.20 11.38
N THR A 287 -0.18 0.00 10.97
CA THR A 287 -0.24 1.20 11.79
C THR A 287 -1.31 2.13 11.24
N PHE A 288 -2.33 2.42 12.03
CA PHE A 288 -3.42 3.34 11.70
C PHE A 288 -3.36 4.57 12.59
N LYS A 289 -4.04 5.64 12.17
CA LYS A 289 -4.32 6.79 13.05
C LYS A 289 -5.37 6.41 14.07
N LYS A 290 -5.24 6.94 15.28
CA LYS A 290 -6.26 6.85 16.32
C LYS A 290 -7.46 7.73 15.94
N PRO A 291 -8.72 7.30 16.23
CA PRO A 291 -9.92 8.10 16.01
C PRO A 291 -9.96 9.40 16.78
#